data_5963355c72f6fe9c2ab27278c434e91c
#
_entry.id   5963355c72f6fe9c2ab27278c434e91c
#
_cell.length_a   1.000
_cell.length_b   1.000
_cell.length_c   1.000
_cell.angle_alpha   90.00
_cell.angle_beta   90.00
_cell.angle_gamma   90.00
#
_symmetry.space_group_name_H-M   'P 1'
#
loop_
_entity.id
_entity.type
_entity.pdbx_description
1 polymer ?
#
loop_
_entity_poly.entity_id
_entity_poly.type
_entity_poly.pdbx_seq_one_letter_code
_entity_poly.pdbx_strand_id
1 'polypeptide(L)'
;NPGLSSRIANHIDFPDYSVEELLKIAQLMLEEQQYQLTYDAEVALINYIQKRKEKPLFANARSIKNALDRARMRQANRIFDSRGQVLTKKELVNLEASDILQSTIFND
;
A
#
# COMPACT_ATOMS: atom_id res chain seq x y z
N ASN A 1 1.08 -32.92 7.67
CA ASN A 1 1.01 -31.79 8.58
C ASN A 1 0.55 -30.54 7.83
N PRO A 2 -0.72 -30.18 7.97
CA PRO A 2 -1.27 -29.10 7.15
C PRO A 2 -0.58 -27.76 7.36
N GLY A 3 -0.34 -27.40 8.61
CA GLY A 3 0.31 -26.11 8.89
C GLY A 3 1.73 -26.08 8.38
N LEU A 4 2.45 -27.15 8.60
CA LEU A 4 3.82 -27.27 8.15
C LEU A 4 3.90 -27.33 6.63
N SER A 5 3.03 -28.11 6.00
CA SER A 5 2.99 -28.21 4.55
C SER A 5 2.72 -26.87 3.92
N SER A 6 1.77 -26.12 4.47
CA SER A 6 1.42 -24.82 3.96
C SER A 6 2.60 -23.85 4.07
N ARG A 7 3.30 -23.89 5.20
CA ARG A 7 4.48 -23.03 5.38
C ARG A 7 5.61 -23.43 4.47
N ILE A 8 5.82 -24.73 4.31
CA ILE A 8 6.86 -25.24 3.42
C ILE A 8 6.57 -24.81 1.99
N ALA A 9 5.32 -24.95 1.55
CA ALA A 9 4.95 -24.53 0.22
C ALA A 9 5.21 -23.03 0.02
N ASN A 10 4.86 -22.22 1.00
CA ASN A 10 5.08 -20.78 0.92
C ASN A 10 6.57 -20.43 0.88
N HIS A 11 7.40 -21.18 1.56
CA HIS A 11 8.83 -20.93 1.55
C HIS A 11 9.50 -21.41 0.28
N ILE A 12 9.04 -22.51 -0.26
CA ILE A 12 9.72 -23.17 -1.36
C ILE A 12 9.20 -22.72 -2.71
N ASP A 13 7.86 -22.58 -2.80
CA ASP A 13 7.21 -22.43 -4.09
C ASP A 13 6.98 -20.99 -4.50
N PHE A 14 7.11 -20.05 -3.56
CA PHE A 14 6.73 -18.67 -3.81
C PHE A 14 7.85 -17.71 -3.43
N PRO A 15 8.75 -17.44 -4.37
CA PRO A 15 9.74 -16.38 -4.15
C PRO A 15 9.01 -15.04 -3.96
N ASP A 16 9.68 -14.12 -3.30
CA ASP A 16 9.12 -12.80 -3.09
C ASP A 16 8.88 -12.11 -4.43
N TYR A 17 7.78 -11.37 -4.50
CA TYR A 17 7.49 -10.57 -5.68
C TYR A 17 8.48 -9.42 -5.80
N SER A 18 8.72 -8.99 -7.03
CA SER A 18 9.51 -7.80 -7.30
C SER A 18 8.73 -6.55 -6.92
N VAL A 19 9.45 -5.43 -6.85
CA VAL A 19 8.81 -4.13 -6.57
C VAL A 19 7.77 -3.82 -7.64
N GLU A 20 8.07 -4.08 -8.90
CA GLU A 20 7.13 -3.83 -10.00
C GLU A 20 5.88 -4.68 -9.88
N GLU A 21 6.05 -5.95 -9.52
CA GLU A 21 4.91 -6.84 -9.32
C GLU A 21 4.05 -6.39 -8.16
N LEU A 22 4.67 -5.98 -7.06
CA LEU A 22 3.95 -5.50 -5.89
C LEU A 22 3.23 -4.19 -6.17
N LEU A 23 3.83 -3.31 -6.96
CA LEU A 23 3.16 -2.08 -7.37
C LEU A 23 1.91 -2.40 -8.19
N LYS A 24 2.02 -3.36 -9.10
CA LYS A 24 0.87 -3.76 -9.91
C LYS A 24 -0.24 -4.35 -9.04
N ILE A 25 0.13 -5.16 -8.07
CA ILE A 25 -0.83 -5.72 -7.12
C ILE A 25 -1.53 -4.60 -6.36
N ALA A 26 -0.78 -3.61 -5.91
CA ALA A 26 -1.34 -2.46 -5.21
C ALA A 26 -2.33 -1.70 -6.08
N GLN A 27 -1.98 -1.47 -7.34
CA GLN A 27 -2.85 -0.77 -8.27
C GLN A 27 -4.16 -1.53 -8.50
N LEU A 28 -4.08 -2.86 -8.63
CA LEU A 28 -5.28 -3.68 -8.80
C LEU A 28 -6.16 -3.63 -7.56
N MET A 29 -5.57 -3.68 -6.37
CA MET A 29 -6.33 -3.60 -5.12
C MET A 29 -7.07 -2.26 -5.00
N LEU A 30 -6.39 -1.18 -5.34
CA LEU A 30 -6.98 0.15 -5.27
C LEU A 30 -8.08 0.32 -6.32
N GLU A 31 -7.86 -0.21 -7.51
CA GLU A 31 -8.85 -0.14 -8.59
C GLU A 31 -10.15 -0.83 -8.19
N GLU A 32 -10.06 -1.99 -7.54
CA GLU A 32 -11.24 -2.70 -7.04
C GLU A 32 -12.05 -1.84 -6.07
N GLN A 33 -11.38 -0.98 -5.32
CA GLN A 33 -12.03 -0.13 -4.33
C GLN A 33 -12.29 1.28 -4.85
N GLN A 34 -12.04 1.49 -6.15
CA GLN A 34 -12.28 2.77 -6.84
C GLN A 34 -11.40 3.89 -6.30
N TYR A 35 -10.20 3.54 -5.88
CA TYR A 35 -9.16 4.51 -5.54
C TYR A 35 -8.12 4.58 -6.63
N GLN A 36 -7.40 5.69 -6.66
CA GLN A 36 -6.30 5.92 -7.60
C GLN A 36 -5.12 6.52 -6.85
N LEU A 37 -3.93 6.35 -7.40
CA LEU A 37 -2.73 7.00 -6.89
C LEU A 37 -2.42 8.20 -7.77
N THR A 38 -2.07 9.32 -7.14
CA THR A 38 -1.44 10.41 -7.90
C THR A 38 -0.06 9.93 -8.34
N TYR A 39 0.55 10.65 -9.29
CA TYR A 39 1.91 10.30 -9.72
C TYR A 39 2.88 10.29 -8.54
N ASP A 40 2.83 11.33 -7.70
CA ASP A 40 3.71 11.42 -6.55
C ASP A 40 3.45 10.31 -5.54
N ALA A 41 2.18 9.90 -5.39
CA ALA A 41 1.83 8.79 -4.52
C ALA A 41 2.40 7.47 -5.06
N GLU A 42 2.40 7.29 -6.36
CA GLU A 42 2.97 6.10 -6.97
C GLU A 42 4.47 6.01 -6.69
N VAL A 43 5.18 7.13 -6.85
CA VAL A 43 6.61 7.18 -6.52
C VAL A 43 6.84 6.89 -5.04
N ALA A 44 6.03 7.48 -4.16
CA ALA A 44 6.12 7.22 -2.73
C ALA A 44 5.87 5.76 -2.40
N LEU A 45 4.91 5.13 -3.08
CA LEU A 45 4.60 3.73 -2.85
C LEU A 45 5.74 2.82 -3.30
N ILE A 46 6.39 3.13 -4.41
CA ILE A 46 7.56 2.37 -4.86
C ILE A 46 8.66 2.43 -3.80
N ASN A 47 8.94 3.62 -3.28
CA ASN A 47 9.93 3.79 -2.22
C ASN A 47 9.54 3.03 -0.95
N TYR A 48 8.25 3.07 -0.60
CA TYR A 48 7.74 2.32 0.54
C TYR A 48 7.99 0.82 0.37
N ILE A 49 7.65 0.29 -0.80
CA ILE A 49 7.81 -1.14 -1.07
C ILE A 49 9.27 -1.54 -0.96
N GLN A 50 10.17 -0.75 -1.54
CA GLN A 50 11.61 -1.03 -1.48
C GLN A 50 12.10 -1.10 -0.03
N LYS A 51 11.70 -0.14 0.80
CA LYS A 51 12.10 -0.12 2.21
C LYS A 51 11.45 -1.26 3.00
N ARG A 52 10.17 -1.52 2.74
CA ARG A 52 9.42 -2.52 3.49
C ARG A 52 9.93 -3.93 3.22
N LYS A 53 10.37 -4.20 2.00
CA LYS A 53 10.90 -5.52 1.65
C LYS A 53 12.17 -5.85 2.43
N GLU A 54 12.90 -4.85 2.87
CA GLU A 54 14.12 -5.05 3.65
C GLU A 54 13.84 -5.29 5.13
N LYS A 55 12.61 -5.08 5.57
CA LYS A 55 12.25 -5.25 6.97
C LYS A 55 11.75 -6.67 7.22
N PRO A 56 11.87 -7.16 8.48
CA PRO A 56 11.35 -8.49 8.82
C PRO A 56 9.85 -8.58 8.65
N LEU A 57 9.38 -9.81 8.48
CA LEU A 57 7.97 -10.15 8.42
C LEU A 57 7.24 -9.58 7.21
N PHE A 58 7.98 -9.24 6.16
CA PHE A 58 7.33 -8.83 4.92
C PHE A 58 6.55 -10.00 4.34
N ALA A 59 5.28 -9.79 4.05
CA ALA A 59 4.36 -10.84 3.61
C ALA A 59 3.74 -10.49 2.25
N ASN A 60 4.51 -9.91 1.36
CA ASN A 60 4.13 -9.63 -0.03
C ASN A 60 2.76 -8.95 -0.13
N ALA A 61 1.79 -9.56 -0.81
CA ALA A 61 0.48 -8.93 -1.06
C ALA A 61 -0.22 -8.51 0.23
N ARG A 62 -0.10 -9.30 1.30
CA ARG A 62 -0.75 -8.95 2.56
C ARG A 62 -0.15 -7.70 3.18
N SER A 63 1.17 -7.55 3.09
CA SER A 63 1.83 -6.34 3.58
C SER A 63 1.40 -5.12 2.78
N ILE A 64 1.26 -5.28 1.46
CA ILE A 64 0.79 -4.22 0.59
C ILE A 64 -0.65 -3.84 0.95
N LYS A 65 -1.52 -4.82 1.12
CA LYS A 65 -2.90 -4.56 1.49
C LYS A 65 -2.99 -3.76 2.79
N ASN A 66 -2.21 -4.15 3.80
CA ASN A 66 -2.20 -3.45 5.08
C ASN A 66 -1.71 -2.02 4.93
N ALA A 67 -0.69 -1.79 4.09
CA ALA A 67 -0.18 -0.45 3.84
C ALA A 67 -1.23 0.42 3.15
N LEU A 68 -1.93 -0.14 2.17
CA LEU A 68 -2.98 0.59 1.47
C LEU A 68 -4.16 0.92 2.38
N ASP A 69 -4.52 0.01 3.27
CA ASP A 69 -5.59 0.27 4.23
C ASP A 69 -5.22 1.45 5.14
N ARG A 70 -3.97 1.51 5.58
CA ARG A 70 -3.51 2.64 6.39
C ARG A 70 -3.46 3.95 5.59
N ALA A 71 -3.03 3.88 4.33
CA ALA A 71 -3.01 5.05 3.47
C ALA A 71 -4.42 5.62 3.25
N ARG A 72 -5.39 4.73 3.04
CA ARG A 72 -6.79 5.16 2.88
C ARG A 72 -7.33 5.80 4.16
N MET A 73 -6.93 5.27 5.30
CA MET A 73 -7.32 5.86 6.59
C MET A 73 -6.76 7.27 6.74
N ARG A 74 -5.50 7.46 6.34
CA ARG A 74 -4.88 8.79 6.38
C ARG A 74 -5.55 9.75 5.40
N GLN A 75 -5.91 9.25 4.22
CA GLN A 75 -6.66 10.04 3.25
C GLN A 75 -8.00 10.48 3.83
N ALA A 76 -8.72 9.56 4.47
CA ALA A 76 -10.00 9.89 5.07
C ALA A 76 -9.85 10.97 6.16
N ASN A 77 -8.81 10.85 6.98
CA ASN A 77 -8.55 11.87 8.01
C ASN A 77 -8.21 13.23 7.39
N ARG A 78 -7.41 13.23 6.32
CA ARG A 78 -7.04 14.46 5.62
C ARG A 78 -8.28 15.13 5.01
N ILE A 79 -9.15 14.34 4.42
CA ILE A 79 -10.40 14.85 3.83
C ILE A 79 -11.33 15.39 4.93
N PHE A 80 -11.42 14.69 6.04
CA PHE A 80 -12.22 15.14 7.16
C PHE A 80 -11.74 16.49 7.68
N ASP A 81 -10.42 16.67 7.77
CA ASP A 81 -9.83 17.92 8.23
C ASP A 81 -10.06 19.06 7.24
N SER A 82 -10.41 18.73 6.00
CA SER A 82 -10.71 19.70 4.95
C SER A 82 -12.18 20.06 4.87
N ARG A 83 -12.99 19.62 5.83
CA ARG A 83 -14.43 19.89 5.80
C ARG A 83 -14.68 21.40 5.78
N GLY A 84 -15.73 21.77 5.07
CA GLY A 84 -16.03 23.19 4.83
C GLY A 84 -15.46 23.68 3.51
N GLN A 85 -14.60 22.91 2.88
CA GLN A 85 -14.07 23.20 1.55
C GLN A 85 -14.84 22.39 0.51
N VAL A 86 -14.89 22.90 -0.71
CA VAL A 86 -15.50 22.16 -1.81
C VAL A 86 -14.49 21.16 -2.33
N LEU A 87 -14.84 19.88 -2.22
CA LEU A 87 -13.98 18.80 -2.68
C LEU A 87 -14.49 18.25 -4.01
N THR A 88 -13.58 17.99 -4.93
CA THR A 88 -13.93 17.36 -6.19
C THR A 88 -14.01 15.85 -6.00
N LYS A 89 -14.72 15.19 -6.92
CA LYS A 89 -14.75 13.73 -6.93
C LYS A 89 -13.35 13.15 -7.04
N LYS A 90 -12.50 13.79 -7.84
CA LYS A 90 -11.11 13.36 -8.01
C LYS A 90 -10.36 13.38 -6.68
N GLU A 91 -10.56 14.42 -5.87
CA GLU A 91 -9.92 14.50 -4.57
C GLU A 91 -10.36 13.38 -3.63
N LEU A 92 -11.60 12.94 -3.75
CA LEU A 92 -12.13 11.89 -2.89
C LEU A 92 -11.61 10.51 -3.24
N VAL A 93 -11.16 10.28 -4.47
CA VAL A 93 -10.70 8.96 -4.89
C VAL A 93 -9.17 8.85 -4.93
N ASN A 94 -8.44 9.94 -4.86
CA ASN A 94 -6.98 9.93 -4.98
C ASN A 94 -6.30 9.75 -3.65
N LEU A 95 -5.35 8.82 -3.61
CA LEU A 95 -4.35 8.76 -2.55
C LEU A 95 -3.19 9.67 -2.97
N GLU A 96 -2.75 10.50 -2.06
CA GLU A 96 -1.65 11.43 -2.30
C GLU A 96 -0.37 10.91 -1.65
N ALA A 97 0.76 11.46 -2.08
CA ALA A 97 2.05 11.07 -1.53
C ALA A 97 2.08 11.16 -0.01
N SER A 98 1.48 12.21 0.56
CA SER A 98 1.47 12.39 2.01
C SER A 98 0.78 11.25 2.74
N ASP A 99 -0.22 10.64 2.12
CA ASP A 99 -0.93 9.51 2.73
C ASP A 99 -0.02 8.29 2.89
N ILE A 100 0.97 8.17 2.04
CA ILE A 100 1.94 7.08 2.07
C ILE A 100 3.17 7.46 2.90
N LEU A 101 3.66 8.68 2.73
CA LEU A 101 4.90 9.14 3.38
C LEU A 101 4.78 9.25 4.89
N GLN A 102 3.58 9.26 5.43
CA GLN A 102 3.37 9.25 6.88
C GLN A 102 3.60 7.89 7.52
N SER A 103 3.89 6.88 6.71
CA SER A 103 4.22 5.56 7.26
C SER A 103 5.49 5.64 8.10
N THR A 104 5.52 4.91 9.21
CA THR A 104 6.70 4.84 10.08
C THR A 104 7.92 4.29 9.36
N ILE A 105 7.73 3.57 8.25
CA ILE A 105 8.83 3.02 7.48
C ILE A 105 9.78 4.12 6.98
N PHE A 106 9.26 5.34 6.78
CA PHE A 106 10.06 6.47 6.31
C PHE A 106 10.71 7.26 7.44
N ASN A 107 10.29 7.01 8.67
CA ASN A 107 10.76 7.77 9.84
C ASN A 107 11.78 7.01 10.68
N ASP A 108 12.09 5.80 10.29
CA ASP A 108 13.06 4.97 11.02
C ASP A 108 14.51 5.20 10.54
#